data_d553c3b98afe4be69f573031dcd5142b
#
_entry.id   d553c3b98afe4be69f573031dcd5142b
#
_cell.length_a   1.000
_cell.length_b   1.000
_cell.length_c   1.000
_cell.angle_alpha   90.00
_cell.angle_beta   90.00
_cell.angle_gamma   90.00
#
_symmetry.space_group_name_H-M   'P 1'
#
loop_
_entity.id
_entity.type
_entity.pdbx_description
1 polymer ?
#
loop_
_entity_poly.entity_id
_entity_poly.type
_entity_poly.pdbx_seq_one_letter_code
_entity_poly.pdbx_strand_id
1 'polypeptide(L)'
;METYINHVKHSFTNAEQGISKVNQEILNIDGMSGQKTRHLYNNLLTLDDARYLEIGVWKGSSTCAAMYGNKATVVCIDNFSQFNDGNYGKGGLPRPIFLYNFEKFRGVNNATFIDTDCFLINPVNLPKFNIYLYDGDHTEESQCRALTHFFNNLDDTFIFIVDDWNWTKVRDGTYSAIKKLNLKILFEKEIFTTDDNSHPEWGSPRQVEWHNGVYVAVLQKA
;
A
#
# COMPACT_ATOMS: atom_id res chain seq x y z
N MET A 1 -21.18 -0.32 -1.83
CA MET A 1 -20.73 1.05 -1.46
C MET A 1 -20.60 1.18 0.06
N GLU A 2 -21.67 1.11 0.81
CA GLU A 2 -21.65 1.17 2.28
C GLU A 2 -20.74 0.10 2.91
N THR A 3 -20.70 -1.10 2.35
CA THR A 3 -19.83 -2.20 2.77
C THR A 3 -18.35 -1.79 2.76
N TYR A 4 -17.84 -1.16 1.70
CA TYR A 4 -16.45 -0.70 1.59
C TYR A 4 -16.12 0.38 2.62
N ILE A 5 -17.02 1.36 2.79
CA ILE A 5 -16.84 2.46 3.76
C ILE A 5 -16.76 1.90 5.18
N ASN A 6 -17.69 1.02 5.55
CA ASN A 6 -17.71 0.42 6.88
C ASN A 6 -16.48 -0.49 7.10
N HIS A 7 -16.06 -1.22 6.06
CA HIS A 7 -14.86 -2.04 6.11
C HIS A 7 -13.60 -1.20 6.38
N VAL A 8 -13.41 -0.09 5.65
CA VAL A 8 -12.27 0.82 5.86
C VAL A 8 -12.30 1.42 7.27
N LYS A 9 -13.46 1.91 7.74
CA LYS A 9 -13.61 2.47 9.09
C LYS A 9 -13.24 1.44 10.16
N HIS A 10 -13.73 0.21 10.02
CA HIS A 10 -13.43 -0.88 10.96
C HIS A 10 -11.96 -1.27 10.95
N SER A 11 -11.34 -1.32 9.75
CA SER A 11 -9.93 -1.60 9.58
C SER A 11 -9.05 -0.57 10.30
N PHE A 12 -9.38 0.71 10.22
CA PHE A 12 -8.70 1.76 11.00
C PHE A 12 -8.89 1.60 12.50
N THR A 13 -10.13 1.37 12.96
CA THR A 13 -10.41 1.20 14.39
C THR A 13 -9.60 0.04 14.98
N ASN A 14 -9.54 -1.08 14.28
CA ASN A 14 -8.76 -2.24 14.70
C ASN A 14 -7.24 -1.96 14.64
N ALA A 15 -6.76 -1.30 13.59
CA ALA A 15 -5.35 -0.95 13.46
C ALA A 15 -4.86 -0.04 14.58
N GLU A 16 -5.66 0.95 15.00
CA GLU A 16 -5.35 1.81 16.15
C GLU A 16 -5.17 1.03 17.46
N GLN A 17 -5.86 -0.09 17.59
CA GLN A 17 -5.80 -0.98 18.75
C GLN A 17 -4.74 -2.10 18.60
N GLY A 18 -4.02 -2.16 17.47
CA GLY A 18 -3.10 -3.26 17.15
C GLY A 18 -3.81 -4.59 16.92
N ILE A 19 -5.08 -4.57 16.52
CA ILE A 19 -5.89 -5.76 16.28
C ILE A 19 -5.86 -6.12 14.80
N SER A 20 -5.33 -7.29 14.47
CA SER A 20 -5.37 -7.94 13.16
C SER A 20 -4.88 -9.38 13.28
N LYS A 21 -4.65 -10.07 12.16
CA LYS A 21 -4.01 -11.39 12.14
C LYS A 21 -2.49 -11.32 12.24
N VAL A 22 -1.89 -10.13 12.09
CA VAL A 22 -0.45 -9.90 12.12
C VAL A 22 0.14 -10.30 13.47
N ASN A 23 1.23 -11.08 13.45
CA ASN A 23 2.00 -11.47 14.62
C ASN A 23 3.33 -10.70 14.72
N GLN A 24 4.09 -10.95 15.81
CA GLN A 24 5.35 -10.27 16.04
C GLN A 24 6.40 -10.56 14.95
N GLU A 25 6.37 -11.73 14.32
CA GLU A 25 7.30 -12.07 13.25
C GLU A 25 7.11 -11.18 12.04
N ILE A 26 5.84 -10.90 11.66
CA ILE A 26 5.49 -9.95 10.59
C ILE A 26 5.85 -8.52 10.99
N LEU A 27 5.59 -8.12 12.24
CA LEU A 27 5.96 -6.78 12.72
C LEU A 27 7.47 -6.54 12.76
N ASN A 28 8.26 -7.61 12.86
CA ASN A 28 9.72 -7.56 12.87
C ASN A 28 10.36 -7.59 11.46
N ILE A 29 9.58 -7.73 10.39
CA ILE A 29 10.12 -7.60 9.03
C ILE A 29 10.68 -6.17 8.88
N ASP A 30 11.96 -6.09 8.49
CA ASP A 30 12.60 -4.81 8.21
C ASP A 30 11.85 -4.10 7.07
N GLY A 31 11.42 -2.85 7.32
CA GLY A 31 10.56 -2.16 6.38
C GLY A 31 10.20 -0.74 6.80
N MET A 32 9.79 0.04 5.80
CA MET A 32 9.42 1.45 5.93
C MET A 32 7.91 1.63 6.14
N SER A 33 7.26 0.72 6.86
CA SER A 33 5.85 0.83 7.25
C SER A 33 5.70 0.73 8.77
N GLY A 34 4.84 1.56 9.34
CA GLY A 34 4.57 1.58 10.77
C GLY A 34 3.80 0.35 11.26
N GLN A 35 3.80 0.08 12.56
CA GLN A 35 3.10 -1.07 13.13
C GLN A 35 1.59 -1.00 12.87
N LYS A 36 0.96 0.16 13.10
CA LYS A 36 -0.46 0.37 12.83
C LYS A 36 -0.77 0.33 11.34
N THR A 37 0.13 0.82 10.49
CA THR A 37 0.02 0.69 9.03
C THR A 37 -0.05 -0.78 8.61
N ARG A 38 0.80 -1.66 9.17
CA ARG A 38 0.79 -3.11 8.91
C ARG A 38 -0.51 -3.77 9.37
N HIS A 39 -1.02 -3.41 10.55
CA HIS A 39 -2.33 -3.87 11.00
C HIS A 39 -3.46 -3.39 10.09
N LEU A 40 -3.41 -2.14 9.62
CA LEU A 40 -4.38 -1.58 8.68
C LEU A 40 -4.41 -2.37 7.36
N TYR A 41 -3.26 -2.59 6.73
CA TYR A 41 -3.18 -3.32 5.46
C TYR A 41 -3.68 -4.75 5.61
N ASN A 42 -3.35 -5.42 6.72
CA ASN A 42 -3.88 -6.75 7.02
C ASN A 42 -5.41 -6.75 7.14
N ASN A 43 -5.97 -5.80 7.87
CA ASN A 43 -7.41 -5.67 8.06
C ASN A 43 -8.14 -5.35 6.74
N LEU A 44 -7.57 -4.49 5.89
CA LEU A 44 -8.16 -4.17 4.58
C LEU A 44 -8.27 -5.41 3.69
N LEU A 45 -7.32 -6.35 3.75
CA LEU A 45 -7.37 -7.58 2.99
C LEU A 45 -8.30 -8.66 3.58
N THR A 46 -8.99 -8.40 4.68
CA THR A 46 -10.07 -9.27 5.15
C THR A 46 -11.39 -9.07 4.38
N LEU A 47 -11.42 -8.13 3.44
CA LEU A 47 -12.57 -7.93 2.55
C LEU A 47 -12.86 -9.23 1.79
N ASP A 48 -14.13 -9.61 1.69
CA ASP A 48 -14.55 -10.73 0.86
C ASP A 48 -14.13 -10.50 -0.59
N ASP A 49 -13.56 -11.53 -1.24
CA ASP A 49 -13.01 -11.46 -2.59
C ASP A 49 -11.93 -10.36 -2.74
N ALA A 50 -11.04 -10.20 -1.75
CA ALA A 50 -9.96 -9.25 -1.80
C ALA A 50 -9.03 -9.53 -2.99
N ARG A 51 -8.88 -8.52 -3.87
CA ARG A 51 -8.00 -8.52 -5.03
C ARG A 51 -7.13 -7.28 -4.94
N TYR A 52 -5.89 -7.50 -4.53
CA TYR A 52 -4.97 -6.48 -4.09
C TYR A 52 -3.85 -6.27 -5.10
N LEU A 53 -3.64 -5.00 -5.46
CA LEU A 53 -2.49 -4.54 -6.22
C LEU A 53 -1.59 -3.70 -5.30
N GLU A 54 -0.29 -3.97 -5.31
CA GLU A 54 0.72 -3.18 -4.58
C GLU A 54 1.85 -2.80 -5.53
N ILE A 55 2.17 -1.52 -5.58
CA ILE A 55 3.32 -0.96 -6.28
C ILE A 55 4.32 -0.45 -5.25
N GLY A 56 5.56 -0.96 -5.34
CA GLY A 56 6.59 -0.70 -4.33
C GLY A 56 6.49 -1.69 -3.16
N VAL A 57 7.44 -2.59 -3.05
CA VAL A 57 7.41 -3.64 -2.02
C VAL A 57 8.64 -3.62 -1.12
N TRP A 58 9.73 -3.07 -1.58
CA TRP A 58 11.03 -3.05 -0.91
C TRP A 58 11.41 -4.41 -0.31
N LYS A 59 11.45 -4.58 1.02
CA LYS A 59 11.71 -5.86 1.72
C LYS A 59 10.45 -6.65 2.08
N GLY A 60 9.26 -6.16 1.72
CA GLY A 60 7.97 -6.85 1.83
C GLY A 60 7.24 -6.67 3.15
N SER A 61 7.56 -5.66 3.95
CA SER A 61 6.89 -5.43 5.24
C SER A 61 5.39 -5.15 5.08
N SER A 62 5.00 -4.35 4.09
CA SER A 62 3.61 -4.05 3.71
C SER A 62 2.91 -5.26 3.09
N THR A 63 3.51 -5.84 2.06
CA THR A 63 2.98 -7.01 1.32
C THR A 63 2.73 -8.20 2.24
N CYS A 64 3.73 -8.57 3.05
CA CYS A 64 3.62 -9.71 3.95
C CYS A 64 2.58 -9.45 5.06
N ALA A 65 2.52 -8.23 5.60
CA ALA A 65 1.50 -7.87 6.56
C ALA A 65 0.10 -7.98 5.95
N ALA A 66 -0.12 -7.42 4.76
CA ALA A 66 -1.39 -7.50 4.06
C ALA A 66 -1.85 -8.96 3.85
N MET A 67 -0.96 -9.83 3.37
CA MET A 67 -1.25 -11.24 3.05
C MET A 67 -1.42 -12.14 4.28
N TYR A 68 -0.75 -11.85 5.41
CA TYR A 68 -0.64 -12.78 6.54
C TYR A 68 -1.99 -13.22 7.10
N GLY A 69 -2.26 -14.54 7.04
CA GLY A 69 -3.51 -15.13 7.52
C GLY A 69 -4.75 -14.80 6.69
N ASN A 70 -4.62 -14.06 5.60
CA ASN A 70 -5.68 -13.73 4.67
C ASN A 70 -5.75 -14.73 3.50
N LYS A 71 -6.83 -14.61 2.71
CA LYS A 71 -7.02 -15.33 1.45
C LYS A 71 -7.44 -14.32 0.39
N ALA A 72 -6.50 -13.91 -0.43
CA ALA A 72 -6.70 -12.90 -1.44
C ALA A 72 -6.01 -13.26 -2.76
N THR A 73 -6.40 -12.60 -3.85
CA THR A 73 -5.58 -12.51 -5.05
C THR A 73 -4.69 -11.30 -4.91
N VAL A 74 -3.37 -11.48 -5.00
CA VAL A 74 -2.37 -10.43 -4.76
C VAL A 74 -1.45 -10.32 -5.96
N VAL A 75 -1.29 -9.12 -6.48
CA VAL A 75 -0.24 -8.78 -7.44
C VAL A 75 0.58 -7.66 -6.85
N CYS A 76 1.89 -7.88 -6.75
CA CYS A 76 2.83 -6.85 -6.32
C CYS A 76 3.93 -6.65 -7.36
N ILE A 77 4.35 -5.39 -7.53
CA ILE A 77 5.21 -4.94 -8.62
C ILE A 77 6.30 -4.03 -8.05
N ASP A 78 7.55 -4.34 -8.35
CA ASP A 78 8.71 -3.51 -8.00
C ASP A 78 9.87 -3.82 -8.96
N ASN A 79 10.69 -2.83 -9.27
CA ASN A 79 11.94 -3.01 -10.00
C ASN A 79 13.18 -2.78 -9.12
N PHE A 80 12.99 -2.41 -7.86
CA PHE A 80 14.04 -2.09 -6.87
C PHE A 80 15.04 -1.02 -7.34
N SER A 81 14.66 -0.17 -8.30
CA SER A 81 15.59 0.79 -8.94
C SER A 81 16.08 1.87 -7.98
N GLN A 82 15.29 2.22 -6.97
CA GLN A 82 15.63 3.26 -6.01
C GLN A 82 16.67 2.83 -4.96
N PHE A 83 16.95 1.52 -4.84
CA PHE A 83 17.72 0.95 -3.73
C PHE A 83 18.90 0.09 -4.19
N ASN A 84 19.37 0.29 -5.42
CA ASN A 84 20.46 -0.50 -6.01
C ASN A 84 21.86 -0.11 -5.51
N ASP A 85 22.02 0.97 -4.77
CA ASP A 85 23.32 1.49 -4.31
C ASP A 85 23.80 0.90 -2.97
N GLY A 86 23.04 -0.02 -2.38
CA GLY A 86 23.40 -0.71 -1.12
C GLY A 86 23.30 0.14 0.14
N ASN A 87 22.88 1.40 0.05
CA ASN A 87 22.87 2.36 1.16
C ASN A 87 21.61 2.34 2.04
N TYR A 88 20.61 1.52 1.71
CA TYR A 88 19.35 1.51 2.45
C TYR A 88 19.17 0.28 3.33
N GLY A 89 19.34 0.51 4.64
CA GLY A 89 18.97 -0.41 5.70
C GLY A 89 20.02 -1.48 6.02
N LYS A 90 19.92 -2.01 7.23
CA LYS A 90 20.73 -3.14 7.68
C LYS A 90 20.23 -4.41 7.02
N GLY A 91 21.09 -5.25 6.50
CA GLY A 91 20.72 -6.61 6.12
C GLY A 91 20.73 -6.96 4.63
N GLY A 92 21.30 -6.14 3.74
CA GLY A 92 21.51 -6.51 2.35
C GLY A 92 20.50 -5.95 1.35
N LEU A 93 20.64 -6.36 0.08
CA LEU A 93 19.80 -5.87 -1.01
C LEU A 93 18.32 -6.23 -0.79
N PRO A 94 17.38 -5.29 -1.05
CA PRO A 94 15.96 -5.50 -0.76
C PRO A 94 15.34 -6.66 -1.55
N ARG A 95 15.67 -6.84 -2.81
CA ARG A 95 15.07 -7.87 -3.68
C ARG A 95 15.19 -9.30 -3.15
N PRO A 96 16.38 -9.84 -2.78
CA PRO A 96 16.48 -11.20 -2.23
C PRO A 96 15.72 -11.35 -0.90
N ILE A 97 15.72 -10.32 -0.06
CA ILE A 97 14.99 -10.31 1.21
C ILE A 97 13.49 -10.35 0.97
N PHE A 98 13.01 -9.51 0.03
CA PHE A 98 11.61 -9.53 -0.39
C PHE A 98 11.17 -10.91 -0.86
N LEU A 99 11.91 -11.52 -1.79
CA LEU A 99 11.56 -12.85 -2.33
C LEU A 99 11.49 -13.91 -1.24
N TYR A 100 12.42 -13.89 -0.29
CA TYR A 100 12.38 -14.79 0.86
C TYR A 100 11.14 -14.56 1.73
N ASN A 101 10.85 -13.31 2.10
CA ASN A 101 9.69 -12.95 2.92
C ASN A 101 8.38 -13.26 2.20
N PHE A 102 8.29 -12.93 0.91
CA PHE A 102 7.12 -13.18 0.09
C PHE A 102 6.76 -14.68 0.05
N GLU A 103 7.70 -15.55 -0.27
CA GLU A 103 7.46 -17.00 -0.28
C GLU A 103 7.13 -17.55 1.11
N LYS A 104 7.80 -17.05 2.15
CA LYS A 104 7.58 -17.49 3.53
C LYS A 104 6.18 -17.14 4.04
N PHE A 105 5.66 -15.95 3.70
CA PHE A 105 4.45 -15.41 4.30
C PHE A 105 3.24 -15.36 3.35
N ARG A 106 3.39 -15.77 2.08
CA ARG A 106 2.26 -15.75 1.13
C ARG A 106 1.07 -16.62 1.57
N GLY A 107 1.30 -17.66 2.33
CA GLY A 107 0.25 -18.54 2.86
C GLY A 107 -0.63 -19.14 1.77
N VAL A 108 -1.94 -19.03 1.94
CA VAL A 108 -2.96 -19.53 0.98
C VAL A 108 -3.36 -18.50 -0.09
N ASN A 109 -2.70 -17.33 -0.11
CA ASN A 109 -3.01 -16.30 -1.10
C ASN A 109 -2.60 -16.75 -2.51
N ASN A 110 -3.40 -16.38 -3.50
CA ASN A 110 -3.00 -16.45 -4.91
C ASN A 110 -2.15 -15.22 -5.23
N ALA A 111 -0.85 -15.29 -4.89
CA ALA A 111 0.05 -14.15 -4.93
C ALA A 111 1.08 -14.27 -6.06
N THR A 112 1.26 -13.18 -6.80
CA THR A 112 2.23 -13.04 -7.90
C THR A 112 3.06 -11.79 -7.69
N PHE A 113 4.39 -11.95 -7.83
CA PHE A 113 5.32 -10.82 -7.90
C PHE A 113 5.78 -10.62 -9.34
N ILE A 114 5.81 -9.36 -9.78
CA ILE A 114 6.27 -8.96 -11.12
C ILE A 114 7.46 -8.01 -10.96
N ASP A 115 8.63 -8.51 -11.33
CA ASP A 115 9.91 -7.80 -11.21
C ASP A 115 10.13 -6.88 -12.42
N THR A 116 9.55 -5.68 -12.37
CA THR A 116 9.66 -4.69 -13.44
C THR A 116 9.21 -3.32 -12.98
N ASP A 117 9.50 -2.29 -13.78
CA ASP A 117 8.86 -0.97 -13.63
C ASP A 117 7.35 -1.10 -13.89
N CYS A 118 6.55 -0.66 -12.94
CA CYS A 118 5.08 -0.75 -13.01
C CYS A 118 4.52 -0.05 -14.26
N PHE A 119 5.18 0.98 -14.76
CA PHE A 119 4.75 1.73 -15.94
C PHE A 119 5.14 1.10 -17.27
N LEU A 120 5.94 0.02 -17.25
CA LEU A 120 6.24 -0.79 -18.43
C LEU A 120 5.26 -1.98 -18.61
N ILE A 121 4.46 -2.26 -17.59
CA ILE A 121 3.45 -3.31 -17.67
C ILE A 121 2.29 -2.83 -18.57
N ASN A 122 1.84 -3.73 -19.46
CA ASN A 122 0.54 -3.54 -20.12
C ASN A 122 -0.58 -3.98 -19.15
N PRO A 123 -1.39 -3.04 -18.61
CA PRO A 123 -2.39 -3.36 -17.60
C PRO A 123 -3.45 -4.38 -18.08
N VAL A 124 -3.68 -4.48 -19.38
CA VAL A 124 -4.66 -5.45 -19.97
C VAL A 124 -4.36 -6.90 -19.55
N ASN A 125 -3.10 -7.22 -19.24
CA ASN A 125 -2.69 -8.56 -18.82
C ASN A 125 -2.91 -8.82 -17.32
N LEU A 126 -3.37 -7.84 -16.56
CA LEU A 126 -3.61 -7.96 -15.13
C LEU A 126 -5.10 -8.20 -14.82
N PRO A 127 -5.43 -8.87 -13.72
CA PRO A 127 -6.82 -9.00 -13.28
C PRO A 127 -7.42 -7.66 -12.85
N LYS A 128 -8.68 -7.67 -12.44
CA LYS A 128 -9.33 -6.56 -11.75
C LYS A 128 -8.98 -6.57 -10.27
N PHE A 129 -8.87 -5.38 -9.69
CA PHE A 129 -8.55 -5.18 -8.29
C PHE A 129 -9.61 -4.32 -7.59
N ASN A 130 -9.89 -4.63 -6.33
CA ASN A 130 -10.76 -3.82 -5.47
C ASN A 130 -10.01 -3.13 -4.32
N ILE A 131 -8.72 -3.43 -4.17
CA ILE A 131 -7.81 -2.75 -3.24
C ILE A 131 -6.51 -2.44 -3.99
N TYR A 132 -6.04 -1.19 -3.94
CA TYR A 132 -4.81 -0.75 -4.59
C TYR A 132 -3.96 0.09 -3.64
N LEU A 133 -2.74 -0.34 -3.37
CA LEU A 133 -1.70 0.42 -2.66
C LEU A 133 -0.66 0.92 -3.65
N TYR A 134 -0.39 2.22 -3.60
CA TYR A 134 0.75 2.81 -4.27
C TYR A 134 1.76 3.35 -3.26
N ASP A 135 2.95 2.78 -3.28
CA ASP A 135 4.13 3.09 -2.47
C ASP A 135 5.39 3.06 -3.37
N GLY A 136 5.27 3.66 -4.56
CA GLY A 136 6.35 3.75 -5.56
C GLY A 136 7.06 5.09 -5.52
N ASP A 137 7.44 5.63 -6.70
CA ASP A 137 8.10 6.94 -6.78
C ASP A 137 7.17 8.07 -6.32
N HIS A 138 7.70 8.96 -5.48
CA HIS A 138 6.95 9.99 -4.76
C HIS A 138 6.91 11.35 -5.50
N THR A 139 7.22 11.39 -6.80
CA THR A 139 6.98 12.60 -7.58
C THR A 139 5.49 12.82 -7.83
N GLU A 140 5.06 14.06 -7.96
CA GLU A 140 3.66 14.40 -8.30
C GLU A 140 3.21 13.71 -9.58
N GLU A 141 4.09 13.65 -10.59
CA GLU A 141 3.81 12.98 -11.87
C GLU A 141 3.60 11.48 -11.70
N SER A 142 4.49 10.79 -10.97
CA SER A 142 4.38 9.34 -10.72
C SER A 142 3.15 9.00 -9.89
N GLN A 143 2.82 9.80 -8.90
CA GLN A 143 1.60 9.64 -8.10
C GLN A 143 0.34 9.76 -8.97
N CYS A 144 0.28 10.78 -9.83
CA CYS A 144 -0.83 10.94 -10.76
C CYS A 144 -0.89 9.79 -11.79
N ARG A 145 0.26 9.40 -12.33
CA ARG A 145 0.37 8.32 -13.32
C ARG A 145 -0.02 6.96 -12.73
N ALA A 146 0.33 6.68 -11.49
CA ALA A 146 0.02 5.42 -10.82
C ALA A 146 -1.46 5.05 -10.89
N LEU A 147 -2.34 5.97 -10.49
CA LEU A 147 -3.78 5.72 -10.53
C LEU A 147 -4.33 5.71 -11.97
N THR A 148 -3.85 6.60 -12.84
CA THR A 148 -4.32 6.67 -14.22
C THR A 148 -3.89 5.45 -15.04
N HIS A 149 -2.68 4.89 -14.79
CA HIS A 149 -2.16 3.74 -15.52
C HIS A 149 -2.97 2.47 -15.26
N PHE A 150 -3.31 2.19 -14.00
CA PHE A 150 -4.05 1.00 -13.60
C PHE A 150 -5.57 1.20 -13.52
N PHE A 151 -6.09 2.37 -13.90
CA PHE A 151 -7.50 2.72 -13.76
C PHE A 151 -8.45 1.65 -14.30
N ASN A 152 -8.16 1.12 -15.49
CA ASN A 152 -8.99 0.10 -16.12
C ASN A 152 -8.96 -1.25 -15.40
N ASN A 153 -7.98 -1.48 -14.52
CA ASN A 153 -7.89 -2.69 -13.70
C ASN A 153 -8.54 -2.55 -12.33
N LEU A 154 -9.03 -1.38 -11.99
CA LEU A 154 -9.76 -1.17 -10.75
C LEU A 154 -11.25 -1.44 -10.97
N ASP A 155 -11.93 -1.93 -9.94
CA ASP A 155 -13.38 -2.08 -9.94
C ASP A 155 -14.10 -0.72 -10.01
N ASP A 156 -15.40 -0.71 -10.21
CA ASP A 156 -16.19 0.52 -10.20
C ASP A 156 -16.19 1.22 -8.84
N THR A 157 -16.10 0.44 -7.78
CA THR A 157 -15.84 0.94 -6.42
C THR A 157 -14.66 0.18 -5.84
N PHE A 158 -13.64 0.88 -5.37
CA PHE A 158 -12.40 0.29 -4.88
C PHE A 158 -11.82 1.08 -3.70
N ILE A 159 -10.94 0.44 -2.94
CA ILE A 159 -10.14 1.07 -1.89
C ILE A 159 -8.81 1.46 -2.51
N PHE A 160 -8.46 2.74 -2.40
CA PHE A 160 -7.17 3.27 -2.82
C PHE A 160 -6.36 3.68 -1.59
N ILE A 161 -5.13 3.22 -1.52
CA ILE A 161 -4.19 3.43 -0.41
C ILE A 161 -2.96 4.11 -0.98
N VAL A 162 -2.48 5.17 -0.31
CA VAL A 162 -1.25 5.88 -0.67
C VAL A 162 -0.39 6.01 0.57
N ASP A 163 0.86 5.58 0.47
CA ASP A 163 1.86 5.76 1.53
C ASP A 163 2.52 7.15 1.46
N ASP A 164 3.36 7.50 2.43
CA ASP A 164 4.11 8.75 2.49
C ASP A 164 3.25 10.02 2.41
N TRP A 165 2.07 9.98 3.02
CA TRP A 165 1.04 11.03 2.92
C TRP A 165 1.44 12.38 3.51
N ASN A 166 2.49 12.46 4.34
CA ASN A 166 3.02 13.74 4.83
C ASN A 166 3.50 14.65 3.68
N TRP A 167 3.98 14.06 2.58
CA TRP A 167 4.56 14.86 1.51
C TRP A 167 3.52 15.49 0.59
N THR A 168 3.59 16.82 0.45
CA THR A 168 2.67 17.60 -0.39
C THR A 168 2.60 17.08 -1.82
N LYS A 169 3.75 16.76 -2.43
CA LYS A 169 3.82 16.24 -3.81
C LYS A 169 3.06 14.91 -3.99
N VAL A 170 3.02 14.06 -2.95
CA VAL A 170 2.25 12.80 -2.96
C VAL A 170 0.76 13.12 -2.98
N ARG A 171 0.30 14.04 -2.12
CA ARG A 171 -1.10 14.46 -2.07
C ARG A 171 -1.55 15.13 -3.37
N ASP A 172 -0.74 16.07 -3.87
CA ASP A 172 -1.07 16.83 -5.08
C ASP A 172 -1.21 15.91 -6.29
N GLY A 173 -0.28 14.97 -6.48
CA GLY A 173 -0.35 13.97 -7.55
C GLY A 173 -1.56 13.04 -7.42
N THR A 174 -1.87 12.61 -6.19
CA THR A 174 -3.03 11.76 -5.91
C THR A 174 -4.35 12.47 -6.23
N TYR A 175 -4.56 13.69 -5.72
CA TYR A 175 -5.77 14.45 -5.99
C TYR A 175 -5.87 14.90 -7.46
N SER A 176 -4.73 15.16 -8.12
CA SER A 176 -4.68 15.42 -9.57
C SER A 176 -5.22 14.23 -10.37
N ALA A 177 -4.83 12.99 -10.00
CA ALA A 177 -5.34 11.79 -10.64
C ALA A 177 -6.84 11.57 -10.41
N ILE A 178 -7.30 11.73 -9.16
CA ILE A 178 -8.72 11.61 -8.79
C ILE A 178 -9.57 12.56 -9.61
N LYS A 179 -9.13 13.82 -9.72
CA LYS A 179 -9.80 14.84 -10.54
C LYS A 179 -9.79 14.52 -12.03
N LYS A 180 -8.61 14.12 -12.57
CA LYS A 180 -8.43 13.79 -13.99
C LYS A 180 -9.32 12.62 -14.43
N LEU A 181 -9.52 11.63 -13.55
CA LEU A 181 -10.33 10.46 -13.81
C LEU A 181 -11.81 10.65 -13.45
N ASN A 182 -12.20 11.84 -12.97
CA ASN A 182 -13.56 12.14 -12.51
C ASN A 182 -14.06 11.12 -11.48
N LEU A 183 -13.18 10.73 -10.54
CA LEU A 183 -13.54 9.80 -9.48
C LEU A 183 -14.32 10.51 -8.37
N LYS A 184 -15.36 9.83 -7.87
CA LYS A 184 -16.08 10.28 -6.69
C LYS A 184 -15.43 9.71 -5.43
N ILE A 185 -15.04 10.58 -4.50
CA ILE A 185 -14.60 10.19 -3.17
C ILE A 185 -15.85 9.90 -2.33
N LEU A 186 -16.08 8.64 -1.98
CA LEU A 186 -17.21 8.23 -1.14
C LEU A 186 -16.87 8.32 0.35
N PHE A 187 -15.60 8.09 0.67
CA PHE A 187 -15.00 8.19 1.98
C PHE A 187 -13.50 8.37 1.82
N GLU A 188 -12.90 9.16 2.70
CA GLU A 188 -11.45 9.24 2.81
C GLU A 188 -11.02 9.41 4.26
N LYS A 189 -9.81 8.94 4.56
CA LYS A 189 -9.14 9.15 5.84
C LYS A 189 -7.65 9.39 5.60
N GLU A 190 -7.16 10.47 6.18
CA GLU A 190 -5.76 10.88 6.15
C GLU A 190 -5.14 10.70 7.53
N ILE A 191 -3.95 10.13 7.59
CA ILE A 191 -3.10 10.07 8.78
C ILE A 191 -1.84 10.85 8.48
N PHE A 192 -1.64 11.94 9.20
CA PHE A 192 -0.40 12.71 9.19
C PHE A 192 0.42 12.38 10.43
N THR A 193 1.73 12.27 10.25
CA THR A 193 2.68 12.03 11.35
C THR A 193 3.51 13.25 11.69
N THR A 194 3.48 14.28 10.83
CA THR A 194 4.05 15.61 11.04
C THR A 194 3.07 16.70 10.58
N ASP A 195 3.27 17.93 11.07
CA ASP A 195 2.42 19.07 10.71
C ASP A 195 3.11 20.00 9.66
N ASP A 196 4.37 19.71 9.30
CA ASP A 196 5.20 20.53 8.41
C ASP A 196 5.57 19.85 7.09
N ASN A 197 4.91 18.74 6.75
CA ASN A 197 5.14 17.92 5.56
C ASN A 197 6.51 17.23 5.52
N SER A 198 7.25 17.19 6.60
CA SER A 198 8.50 16.45 6.71
C SER A 198 8.26 14.97 6.99
N HIS A 199 9.30 14.16 6.79
CA HIS A 199 9.33 12.81 7.36
C HIS A 199 9.51 12.94 8.89
N PRO A 200 8.76 12.18 9.71
CA PRO A 200 8.92 12.23 11.16
C PRO A 200 10.31 11.71 11.57
N GLU A 201 10.77 12.15 12.74
CA GLU A 201 12.02 11.64 13.30
C GLU A 201 11.96 10.12 13.48
N TRP A 202 13.01 9.44 13.04
CA TRP A 202 13.15 8.00 13.16
C TRP A 202 13.10 7.55 14.63
N GLY A 203 12.23 6.58 14.92
CA GLY A 203 12.00 6.07 16.26
C GLY A 203 11.04 6.91 17.10
N SER A 204 10.50 8.02 16.58
CA SER A 204 9.42 8.74 17.25
C SER A 204 8.14 7.88 17.29
N PRO A 205 7.25 8.07 18.29
CA PRO A 205 6.02 7.27 18.41
C PRO A 205 5.17 7.27 17.12
N ARG A 206 5.00 8.43 16.49
CA ARG A 206 4.22 8.55 15.25
C ARG A 206 4.86 7.80 14.08
N GLN A 207 6.21 7.86 13.97
CA GLN A 207 6.95 7.13 12.93
C GLN A 207 6.85 5.61 13.15
N VAL A 208 6.98 5.14 14.37
CA VAL A 208 6.84 3.70 14.70
C VAL A 208 5.43 3.20 14.41
N GLU A 209 4.40 4.02 14.65
CA GLU A 209 3.00 3.65 14.45
C GLU A 209 2.55 3.73 12.99
N TRP A 210 2.77 4.88 12.33
CA TRP A 210 2.20 5.22 11.03
C TRP A 210 3.22 5.61 9.96
N HIS A 211 4.52 5.46 10.26
CA HIS A 211 5.63 5.83 9.38
C HIS A 211 5.55 7.29 8.92
N ASN A 212 5.45 7.54 7.64
CA ASN A 212 5.36 8.87 7.04
C ASN A 212 3.92 9.26 6.66
N GLY A 213 2.94 8.69 7.38
CA GLY A 213 1.53 8.91 7.13
C GLY A 213 0.94 8.00 6.07
N VAL A 214 -0.37 7.91 6.03
CA VAL A 214 -1.10 7.08 5.07
C VAL A 214 -2.44 7.72 4.70
N TYR A 215 -2.83 7.58 3.45
CA TYR A 215 -4.14 7.92 2.93
C TYR A 215 -4.90 6.68 2.52
N VAL A 216 -6.18 6.61 2.88
CA VAL A 216 -7.08 5.56 2.38
C VAL A 216 -8.38 6.18 1.95
N ALA A 217 -8.78 5.92 0.73
CA ALA A 217 -10.06 6.35 0.18
C ALA A 217 -10.89 5.19 -0.37
N VAL A 218 -12.21 5.30 -0.27
CA VAL A 218 -13.16 4.53 -1.07
C VAL A 218 -13.54 5.41 -2.25
N LEU A 219 -13.11 5.02 -3.43
CA LEU A 219 -13.31 5.73 -4.68
C LEU A 219 -14.34 5.02 -5.55
N GLN A 220 -15.12 5.79 -6.32
CA GLN A 220 -16.09 5.27 -7.28
C GLN A 220 -15.86 5.92 -8.64
N LYS A 221 -15.87 5.10 -9.69
CA LYS A 221 -15.90 5.55 -11.08
C LYS A 221 -17.23 6.23 -11.39
N ALA A 222 -17.18 7.29 -12.21
CA ALA A 222 -18.38 8.02 -12.66
C ALA A 222 -19.22 7.21 -13.65
#